data_6cbc5ecbd79cd1836890ae78b3b56409
#
_entry.id   6cbc5ecbd79cd1836890ae78b3b56409
#
_cell.length_a   1.000
_cell.length_b   1.000
_cell.length_c   1.000
_cell.angle_alpha   90.00
_cell.angle_beta   90.00
_cell.angle_gamma   90.00
#
_symmetry.space_group_name_H-M   'P 1'
#
loop_
_entity.id
_entity.type
_entity.pdbx_description
1 polymer ?
#
loop_
_entity_poly.entity_id
_entity_poly.type
_entity_poly.pdbx_seq_one_letter_code
_entity_poly.pdbx_strand_id
1 'polypeptide(L)'
;AMDSLKRSMKWDEEAYGREYDLDIFMIVAVAAFNFGAMENKGLNIFNDKYVLADPETATDVDFELIEGIVAHEYFHNWSGNRVTCRDWFQLCLKEGFTVLRDQQFSESMRSAAVQRIDAVKQLRARQFAEDAGPLAHPVRPESYIEIDNFYTATVYDKGAEVVRMLHTQLGAE
;
A
#
# COMPACT_ATOMS: atom_id res chain seq x y z
N ALA A 1 5.16 14.73 3.36
CA ALA A 1 4.34 14.25 2.24
C ALA A 1 4.93 14.64 0.87
N MET A 2 5.16 15.94 0.56
CA MET A 2 5.65 16.37 -0.77
C MET A 2 6.98 15.73 -1.17
N ASP A 3 7.95 15.65 -0.28
CA ASP A 3 9.22 14.97 -0.54
C ASP A 3 9.02 13.47 -0.80
N SER A 4 8.20 12.81 0.01
CA SER A 4 7.84 11.41 -0.18
C SER A 4 7.20 11.16 -1.55
N LEU A 5 6.26 12.02 -1.96
CA LEU A 5 5.63 11.93 -3.28
C LEU A 5 6.66 12.04 -4.42
N LYS A 6 7.56 13.00 -4.36
CA LYS A 6 8.60 13.16 -5.38
C LYS A 6 9.51 11.93 -5.49
N ARG A 7 9.87 11.34 -4.34
CA ARG A 7 10.69 10.12 -4.31
C ARG A 7 9.91 8.91 -4.85
N SER A 8 8.64 8.80 -4.53
CA SER A 8 7.78 7.73 -5.04
C SER A 8 7.61 7.81 -6.55
N MET A 9 7.37 9.01 -7.10
CA MET A 9 7.28 9.24 -8.54
C MET A 9 8.58 8.81 -9.24
N LYS A 10 9.71 9.33 -8.78
CA LYS A 10 11.02 9.00 -9.35
C LYS A 10 11.30 7.49 -9.30
N TRP A 11 11.02 6.86 -8.18
CA TRP A 11 11.25 5.42 -8.02
C TRP A 11 10.37 4.59 -8.95
N ASP A 12 9.11 4.94 -9.12
CA ASP A 12 8.19 4.23 -10.02
C ASP A 12 8.61 4.33 -11.48
N GLU A 13 9.09 5.51 -11.88
CA GLU A 13 9.67 5.73 -13.21
C GLU A 13 10.93 4.89 -13.44
N GLU A 14 11.83 4.82 -12.45
CA GLU A 14 13.10 4.09 -12.56
C GLU A 14 12.93 2.58 -12.41
N ALA A 15 12.11 2.12 -11.48
CA ALA A 15 11.96 0.69 -11.16
C ALA A 15 10.93 -0.03 -12.05
N TYR A 16 9.85 0.65 -12.42
CA TYR A 16 8.75 0.07 -13.16
C TYR A 16 8.48 0.71 -14.52
N GLY A 17 9.19 1.80 -14.86
CA GLY A 17 8.95 2.56 -16.09
C GLY A 17 7.53 3.16 -16.14
N ARG A 18 7.01 3.62 -15.01
CA ARG A 18 5.63 4.09 -14.88
C ARG A 18 5.57 5.56 -14.52
N GLU A 19 5.42 6.39 -15.55
CA GLU A 19 5.22 7.83 -15.37
C GLU A 19 3.78 8.14 -14.93
N TYR A 20 3.63 9.21 -14.17
CA TYR A 20 2.32 9.75 -13.82
C TYR A 20 1.66 10.39 -15.05
N ASP A 21 0.40 10.09 -15.26
CA ASP A 21 -0.33 10.40 -16.51
C ASP A 21 -1.24 11.62 -16.44
N LEU A 22 -1.22 12.36 -15.33
CA LEU A 22 -1.95 13.61 -15.18
C LEU A 22 -1.00 14.76 -14.88
N ASP A 23 -1.44 16.00 -15.14
CA ASP A 23 -0.66 17.21 -14.88
C ASP A 23 -0.60 17.57 -13.38
N ILE A 24 -1.57 17.11 -12.59
CA ILE A 24 -1.74 17.48 -11.18
C ILE A 24 -1.96 16.24 -10.33
N PHE A 25 -1.22 16.14 -9.22
CA PHE A 25 -1.44 15.21 -8.13
C PHE A 25 -1.75 15.99 -6.86
N MET A 26 -2.94 15.85 -6.33
CA MET A 26 -3.40 16.54 -5.13
C MET A 26 -3.49 15.58 -3.96
N ILE A 27 -3.11 16.09 -2.77
CA ILE A 27 -3.28 15.42 -1.48
C ILE A 27 -4.14 16.32 -0.60
N VAL A 28 -5.25 15.79 -0.12
CA VAL A 28 -6.12 16.46 0.84
C VAL A 28 -6.01 15.77 2.19
N ALA A 29 -5.55 16.52 3.20
CA ALA A 29 -5.49 16.05 4.58
C ALA A 29 -6.86 16.25 5.27
N VAL A 30 -7.42 15.19 5.81
CA VAL A 30 -8.74 15.18 6.46
C VAL A 30 -8.60 14.71 7.90
N ALA A 31 -9.04 15.54 8.85
CA ALA A 31 -9.11 15.17 10.26
C ALA A 31 -10.20 14.09 10.45
N ALA A 32 -9.93 13.13 11.32
CA ALA A 32 -10.86 12.04 11.64
C ALA A 32 -11.34 11.24 10.42
N PHE A 33 -10.47 11.06 9.42
CA PHE A 33 -10.73 10.17 8.30
C PHE A 33 -10.76 8.70 8.76
N ASN A 34 -11.72 7.92 8.28
CA ASN A 34 -11.95 6.55 8.77
C ASN A 34 -10.86 5.55 8.36
N PHE A 35 -10.10 5.86 7.30
CA PHE A 35 -9.02 5.03 6.76
C PHE A 35 -7.67 5.73 6.90
N GLY A 36 -6.62 5.09 6.43
CA GLY A 36 -5.31 5.71 6.30
C GLY A 36 -5.29 6.75 5.19
N ALA A 37 -5.66 6.33 4.00
CA ALA A 37 -5.82 7.19 2.83
C ALA A 37 -6.74 6.53 1.79
N MET A 38 -6.96 7.22 0.67
CA MET A 38 -7.72 6.73 -0.49
C MET A 38 -7.12 7.33 -1.78
N GLU A 39 -6.87 6.46 -2.72
CA GLU A 39 -6.20 6.72 -3.99
C GLU A 39 -7.07 7.38 -5.06
N ASN A 40 -8.06 8.19 -4.73
CA ASN A 40 -8.88 8.88 -5.74
C ASN A 40 -7.98 9.56 -6.76
N LYS A 41 -8.07 9.14 -8.02
CA LYS A 41 -7.13 9.53 -9.07
C LYS A 41 -7.06 11.04 -9.23
N GLY A 42 -5.86 11.60 -9.05
CA GLY A 42 -5.61 13.03 -9.11
C GLY A 42 -6.00 13.82 -7.87
N LEU A 43 -6.81 13.27 -6.97
CA LEU A 43 -7.29 13.91 -5.74
C LEU A 43 -7.27 12.91 -4.58
N ASN A 44 -6.09 12.55 -4.11
CA ASN A 44 -5.91 11.59 -3.03
C ASN A 44 -6.34 12.20 -1.69
N ILE A 45 -7.03 11.41 -0.88
CA ILE A 45 -7.52 11.84 0.44
C ILE A 45 -6.77 11.05 1.50
N PHE A 46 -6.21 11.76 2.48
CA PHE A 46 -5.39 11.19 3.54
C PHE A 46 -5.93 11.55 4.92
N ASN A 47 -5.89 10.61 5.84
CA ASN A 47 -5.94 10.96 7.24
C ASN A 47 -4.80 11.92 7.55
N ASP A 48 -5.09 13.03 8.21
CA ASP A 48 -4.13 14.12 8.43
C ASP A 48 -2.86 13.65 9.19
N LYS A 49 -2.96 12.65 10.05
CA LYS A 49 -1.81 12.06 10.75
C LYS A 49 -0.73 11.48 9.82
N TYR A 50 -1.10 11.17 8.56
CA TYR A 50 -0.16 10.68 7.54
C TYR A 50 0.30 11.75 6.56
N VAL A 51 -0.03 13.00 6.82
CA VAL A 51 0.42 14.16 6.02
C VAL A 51 1.11 15.19 6.91
N LEU A 52 0.54 15.43 8.10
CA LEU A 52 0.99 16.45 9.03
C LEU A 52 1.92 15.80 10.06
N ALA A 53 3.18 16.21 10.05
CA ALA A 53 4.17 15.81 11.04
C ALA A 53 4.96 17.06 11.46
N ASP A 54 5.08 17.28 12.75
CA ASP A 54 5.91 18.32 13.32
C ASP A 54 7.29 17.72 13.61
N PRO A 55 8.38 18.27 13.04
CA PRO A 55 9.72 17.75 13.27
C PRO A 55 10.17 17.75 14.75
N GLU A 56 9.54 18.58 15.60
CA GLU A 56 9.86 18.63 17.03
C GLU A 56 9.19 17.52 17.84
N THR A 57 8.09 16.93 17.34
CA THR A 57 7.28 15.96 18.07
C THR A 57 7.12 14.61 17.37
N ALA A 58 7.26 14.56 16.04
CA ALA A 58 7.16 13.34 15.27
C ALA A 58 8.39 12.44 15.45
N THR A 59 8.17 11.14 15.49
CA THR A 59 9.22 10.14 15.56
C THR A 59 9.68 9.70 14.15
N ASP A 60 10.81 9.00 14.07
CA ASP A 60 11.26 8.39 12.81
C ASP A 60 10.19 7.46 12.23
N VAL A 61 9.48 6.73 13.09
CA VAL A 61 8.37 5.84 12.67
C VAL A 61 7.23 6.63 12.02
N ASP A 62 6.90 7.82 12.51
CA ASP A 62 5.86 8.66 11.91
C ASP A 62 6.27 9.11 10.49
N PHE A 63 7.54 9.48 10.31
CA PHE A 63 8.06 9.82 8.98
C PHE A 63 8.09 8.63 8.03
N GLU A 64 8.45 7.44 8.53
CA GLU A 64 8.42 6.20 7.75
C GLU A 64 6.99 5.83 7.31
N LEU A 65 6.02 5.96 8.20
CA LEU A 65 4.61 5.72 7.89
C LEU A 65 4.08 6.71 6.85
N ILE A 66 4.41 8.00 6.97
CA ILE A 66 4.04 9.01 5.96
C ILE A 66 4.65 8.67 4.61
N GLU A 67 5.91 8.28 4.58
CA GLU A 67 6.59 7.90 3.34
C GLU A 67 5.92 6.69 2.69
N GLY A 68 5.68 5.64 3.47
CA GLY A 68 5.09 4.40 2.98
C GLY A 68 3.67 4.59 2.45
N ILE A 69 2.81 5.33 3.16
CA ILE A 69 1.42 5.52 2.72
C ILE A 69 1.34 6.47 1.52
N VAL A 70 2.17 7.50 1.44
CA VAL A 70 2.21 8.37 0.26
C VAL A 70 2.66 7.58 -0.98
N ALA A 71 3.63 6.68 -0.82
CA ALA A 71 4.06 5.77 -1.88
C ALA A 71 2.93 4.81 -2.30
N HIS A 72 2.25 4.19 -1.33
CA HIS A 72 1.14 3.28 -1.56
C HIS A 72 0.05 3.94 -2.42
N GLU A 73 -0.45 5.10 -2.00
CA GLU A 73 -1.50 5.81 -2.73
C GLU A 73 -1.02 6.28 -4.11
N TYR A 74 0.23 6.72 -4.24
CA TYR A 74 0.78 7.07 -5.53
C TYR A 74 0.87 5.86 -6.47
N PHE A 75 1.32 4.70 -5.99
CA PHE A 75 1.45 3.49 -6.81
C PHE A 75 0.10 2.95 -7.29
N HIS A 76 -0.97 3.24 -6.57
CA HIS A 76 -2.32 2.95 -7.04
C HIS A 76 -2.67 3.65 -8.36
N ASN A 77 -1.97 4.70 -8.76
CA ASN A 77 -2.21 5.33 -10.05
C ASN A 77 -2.20 4.31 -11.20
N TRP A 78 -1.25 3.38 -11.16
CA TRP A 78 -1.19 2.26 -12.12
C TRP A 78 -1.89 1.01 -11.61
N SER A 79 -1.53 0.52 -10.42
CA SER A 79 -2.11 -0.69 -9.83
C SER A 79 -3.37 -0.39 -9.01
N GLY A 80 -4.47 -0.18 -9.68
CA GLY A 80 -5.77 0.12 -9.08
C GLY A 80 -6.59 1.12 -9.87
N ASN A 81 -5.98 2.20 -10.37
CA ASN A 81 -6.68 3.23 -11.13
C ASN A 81 -6.61 2.98 -12.64
N ARG A 82 -5.43 2.99 -13.23
CA ARG A 82 -5.29 2.72 -14.68
C ARG A 82 -5.52 1.26 -15.02
N VAL A 83 -4.95 0.35 -14.24
CA VAL A 83 -5.28 -1.08 -14.28
C VAL A 83 -6.22 -1.35 -13.12
N THR A 84 -7.50 -1.21 -13.37
CA THR A 84 -8.55 -1.33 -12.34
C THR A 84 -9.02 -2.77 -12.18
N CYS A 85 -9.54 -3.08 -11.00
CA CYS A 85 -10.17 -4.38 -10.73
C CYS A 85 -11.44 -4.53 -11.58
N ARG A 86 -11.64 -5.70 -12.18
CA ARG A 86 -12.87 -6.04 -12.90
C ARG A 86 -14.06 -6.10 -11.94
N ASP A 87 -13.84 -6.62 -10.76
CA ASP A 87 -14.82 -6.76 -9.68
C ASP A 87 -14.11 -6.76 -8.31
N TRP A 88 -14.89 -6.64 -7.23
CA TRP A 88 -14.36 -6.56 -5.88
C TRP A 88 -13.71 -7.84 -5.36
N PHE A 89 -13.98 -9.00 -5.95
CA PHE A 89 -13.31 -10.25 -5.58
C PHE A 89 -11.83 -10.24 -5.95
N GLN A 90 -11.41 -9.31 -6.80
CA GLN A 90 -10.03 -9.14 -7.24
C GLN A 90 -9.30 -8.01 -6.50
N LEU A 91 -9.83 -7.55 -5.36
CA LEU A 91 -9.25 -6.46 -4.58
C LEU A 91 -7.77 -6.71 -4.23
N CYS A 92 -7.37 -7.96 -4.00
CA CYS A 92 -5.98 -8.33 -3.73
C CYS A 92 -5.02 -8.01 -4.91
N LEU A 93 -5.51 -7.99 -6.15
CA LEU A 93 -4.69 -7.60 -7.31
C LEU A 93 -4.38 -6.11 -7.31
N LYS A 94 -5.20 -5.30 -6.67
CA LYS A 94 -4.95 -3.89 -6.43
C LYS A 94 -4.12 -3.71 -5.16
N GLU A 95 -4.64 -4.10 -4.02
CA GLU A 95 -4.05 -3.84 -2.71
C GLU A 95 -2.78 -4.66 -2.45
N GLY A 96 -2.83 -5.97 -2.62
CA GLY A 96 -1.67 -6.82 -2.38
C GLY A 96 -0.50 -6.49 -3.31
N PHE A 97 -0.77 -6.18 -4.58
CA PHE A 97 0.27 -5.75 -5.52
C PHE A 97 0.86 -4.39 -5.14
N THR A 98 0.02 -3.44 -4.73
CA THR A 98 0.48 -2.12 -4.29
C THR A 98 1.26 -2.18 -2.98
N VAL A 99 0.86 -3.03 -2.02
CA VAL A 99 1.65 -3.30 -0.79
C VAL A 99 3.02 -3.87 -1.14
N LEU A 100 3.13 -4.80 -2.09
CA LEU A 100 4.44 -5.27 -2.52
C LEU A 100 5.31 -4.14 -3.05
N ARG A 101 4.74 -3.24 -3.86
CA ARG A 101 5.46 -2.11 -4.45
C ARG A 101 5.90 -1.08 -3.40
N ASP A 102 5.05 -0.75 -2.42
CA ASP A 102 5.42 0.16 -1.35
C ASP A 102 6.50 -0.43 -0.43
N GLN A 103 6.46 -1.75 -0.19
CA GLN A 103 7.53 -2.46 0.51
C GLN A 103 8.85 -2.40 -0.27
N GLN A 104 8.85 -2.66 -1.57
CA GLN A 104 10.05 -2.57 -2.41
C GLN A 104 10.62 -1.14 -2.47
N PHE A 105 9.74 -0.13 -2.53
CA PHE A 105 10.14 1.26 -2.41
C PHE A 105 10.82 1.52 -1.06
N SER A 106 10.20 1.13 0.04
CA SER A 106 10.76 1.31 1.39
C SER A 106 12.08 0.54 1.57
N GLU A 107 12.20 -0.66 0.99
CA GLU A 107 13.43 -1.43 0.94
C GLU A 107 14.55 -0.67 0.20
N SER A 108 14.23 0.03 -0.88
CA SER A 108 15.20 0.82 -1.66
C SER A 108 15.59 2.13 -0.99
N MET A 109 14.71 2.71 -0.18
CA MET A 109 14.97 3.95 0.56
C MET A 109 15.77 3.72 1.85
N ARG A 110 15.72 2.51 2.40
CA ARG A 110 16.30 2.14 3.71
C ARG A 110 17.00 0.78 3.65
N SER A 111 16.96 0.06 4.76
CA SER A 111 17.49 -1.30 4.85
C SER A 111 16.45 -2.34 4.43
N ALA A 112 16.66 -3.00 3.30
CA ALA A 112 15.80 -4.06 2.81
C ALA A 112 15.58 -5.17 3.85
N ALA A 113 16.64 -5.55 4.59
CA ALA A 113 16.54 -6.57 5.62
C ALA A 113 15.65 -6.15 6.78
N VAL A 114 15.77 -4.90 7.25
CA VAL A 114 14.93 -4.38 8.34
C VAL A 114 13.48 -4.27 7.89
N GLN A 115 13.23 -3.70 6.72
CA GLN A 115 11.88 -3.59 6.15
C GLN A 115 11.23 -4.97 5.99
N ARG A 116 11.98 -5.96 5.52
CA ARG A 116 11.47 -7.33 5.41
C ARG A 116 11.13 -7.96 6.76
N ILE A 117 11.97 -7.76 7.77
CA ILE A 117 11.71 -8.26 9.13
C ILE A 117 10.42 -7.65 9.68
N ASP A 118 10.22 -6.34 9.51
CA ASP A 118 9.04 -5.65 10.02
C ASP A 118 7.76 -6.05 9.25
N ALA A 119 7.83 -6.19 7.94
CA ALA A 119 6.72 -6.73 7.14
C ALA A 119 6.32 -8.14 7.60
N VAL A 120 7.29 -9.03 7.87
CA VAL A 120 7.00 -10.38 8.39
C VAL A 120 6.42 -10.35 9.80
N LYS A 121 6.91 -9.48 10.68
CA LYS A 121 6.32 -9.31 12.02
C LYS A 121 4.87 -8.87 11.93
N GLN A 122 4.57 -7.89 11.07
CA GLN A 122 3.22 -7.38 10.87
C GLN A 122 2.30 -8.47 10.29
N LEU A 123 2.74 -9.18 9.26
CA LEU A 123 2.03 -10.32 8.69
C LEU A 123 1.66 -11.34 9.77
N ARG A 124 2.62 -11.74 10.59
CA ARG A 124 2.40 -12.72 11.66
C ARG A 124 1.48 -12.21 12.78
N ALA A 125 1.62 -10.95 13.15
CA ALA A 125 0.81 -10.36 14.23
C ALA A 125 -0.65 -10.13 13.81
N ARG A 126 -0.90 -9.75 12.56
CA ARG A 126 -2.23 -9.35 12.08
C ARG A 126 -2.89 -10.43 11.23
N GLN A 127 -2.24 -10.85 10.16
CA GLN A 127 -2.84 -11.74 9.17
C GLN A 127 -2.94 -13.19 9.69
N PHE A 128 -1.94 -13.71 10.38
CA PHE A 128 -2.03 -15.04 10.97
C PHE A 128 -3.13 -15.11 12.05
N ALA A 129 -3.29 -14.05 12.83
CA ALA A 129 -4.37 -13.94 13.80
C ALA A 129 -5.75 -13.91 13.11
N GLU A 130 -5.88 -13.18 12.01
CA GLU A 130 -7.10 -13.13 11.20
C GLU A 130 -7.41 -14.49 10.57
N ASP A 131 -6.41 -15.16 10.02
CA ASP A 131 -6.54 -16.48 9.37
C ASP A 131 -6.88 -17.62 10.35
N ALA A 132 -6.49 -17.46 11.61
CA ALA A 132 -6.82 -18.41 12.69
C ALA A 132 -8.15 -18.11 13.38
N GLY A 133 -8.81 -17.01 13.04
CA GLY A 133 -10.03 -16.53 13.67
C GLY A 133 -11.32 -16.84 12.89
N PRO A 134 -12.47 -16.45 13.44
CA PRO A 134 -13.78 -16.68 12.80
C PRO A 134 -14.00 -15.86 11.52
N LEU A 135 -13.17 -14.85 11.26
CA LEU A 135 -13.23 -14.01 10.08
C LEU A 135 -12.23 -14.45 8.99
N ALA A 136 -11.66 -15.64 9.12
CA ALA A 136 -10.75 -16.20 8.12
C ALA A 136 -11.42 -16.26 6.73
N HIS A 137 -10.69 -15.82 5.71
CA HIS A 137 -11.16 -15.83 4.33
C HIS A 137 -9.96 -15.94 3.37
N PRO A 138 -10.18 -16.44 2.14
CA PRO A 138 -9.10 -16.52 1.16
C PRO A 138 -8.68 -15.12 0.67
N VAL A 139 -7.48 -15.00 0.12
CA VAL A 139 -6.96 -13.77 -0.52
C VAL A 139 -7.90 -13.29 -1.63
N ARG A 140 -8.53 -14.22 -2.35
CA ARG A 140 -9.61 -13.94 -3.28
C ARG A 140 -10.92 -14.48 -2.72
N PRO A 141 -11.71 -13.64 -2.02
CA PRO A 141 -13.01 -14.04 -1.48
C PRO A 141 -14.01 -14.42 -2.58
N GLU A 142 -15.01 -15.23 -2.24
CA GLU A 142 -16.04 -15.67 -3.17
C GLU A 142 -17.41 -15.04 -2.90
N SER A 143 -17.58 -14.42 -1.72
CA SER A 143 -18.82 -13.76 -1.32
C SER A 143 -18.54 -12.63 -0.32
N TYR A 144 -19.42 -11.64 -0.26
CA TYR A 144 -19.40 -10.57 0.74
C TYR A 144 -20.82 -10.05 1.01
N ILE A 145 -21.00 -9.43 2.16
CA ILE A 145 -22.21 -8.68 2.49
C ILE A 145 -21.93 -7.18 2.31
N GLU A 146 -20.84 -6.69 2.89
CA GLU A 146 -20.38 -5.31 2.75
C GLU A 146 -18.93 -5.32 2.27
N ILE A 147 -18.67 -4.55 1.20
CA ILE A 147 -17.36 -4.52 0.54
C ILE A 147 -16.25 -4.03 1.47
N ASP A 148 -16.56 -3.11 2.38
CA ASP A 148 -15.60 -2.57 3.36
C ASP A 148 -14.92 -3.67 4.20
N ASN A 149 -15.60 -4.81 4.38
CA ASN A 149 -15.05 -5.96 5.10
C ASN A 149 -13.93 -6.68 4.34
N PHE A 150 -13.68 -6.36 3.07
CA PHE A 150 -12.58 -6.93 2.29
C PHE A 150 -11.24 -6.22 2.48
N TYR A 151 -11.23 -5.05 3.11
CA TYR A 151 -10.00 -4.30 3.39
C TYR A 151 -9.30 -4.88 4.62
N THR A 152 -8.73 -6.07 4.46
CA THR A 152 -8.22 -6.93 5.53
C THR A 152 -6.73 -7.21 5.40
N ALA A 153 -6.08 -7.62 6.50
CA ALA A 153 -4.69 -8.07 6.46
C ALA A 153 -4.48 -9.24 5.48
N THR A 154 -5.48 -10.09 5.29
CA THR A 154 -5.42 -11.18 4.30
C THR A 154 -5.33 -10.65 2.88
N VAL A 155 -6.17 -9.69 2.50
CA VAL A 155 -6.16 -9.11 1.16
C VAL A 155 -4.88 -8.29 0.89
N TYR A 156 -4.44 -7.50 1.86
CA TYR A 156 -3.27 -6.63 1.76
C TYR A 156 -1.96 -7.41 1.97
N ASP A 157 -1.73 -7.89 3.18
CA ASP A 157 -0.42 -8.45 3.58
C ASP A 157 -0.19 -9.84 2.97
N LYS A 158 -1.15 -10.77 3.09
CA LYS A 158 -1.04 -12.09 2.46
C LYS A 158 -1.13 -11.98 0.93
N GLY A 159 -1.92 -11.06 0.40
CA GLY A 159 -1.95 -10.72 -1.03
C GLY A 159 -0.57 -10.32 -1.54
N ALA A 160 0.12 -9.42 -0.85
CA ALA A 160 1.49 -9.02 -1.17
C ALA A 160 2.47 -10.19 -1.13
N GLU A 161 2.36 -11.08 -0.13
CA GLU A 161 3.22 -12.26 -0.01
C GLU A 161 2.98 -13.27 -1.15
N VAL A 162 1.76 -13.44 -1.62
CA VAL A 162 1.46 -14.27 -2.79
C VAL A 162 2.13 -13.71 -4.04
N VAL A 163 2.05 -12.40 -4.27
CA VAL A 163 2.72 -11.74 -5.40
C VAL A 163 4.25 -11.83 -5.26
N ARG A 164 4.79 -11.62 -4.06
CA ARG A 164 6.23 -11.78 -3.76
C ARG A 164 6.71 -13.20 -4.04
N MET A 165 5.92 -14.21 -3.69
CA MET A 165 6.23 -15.61 -3.98
C MET A 165 6.30 -15.86 -5.49
N LEU A 166 5.34 -15.36 -6.25
CA LEU A 166 5.33 -15.46 -7.72
C LEU A 166 6.54 -14.77 -8.33
N HIS A 167 6.85 -13.56 -7.90
CA HIS A 167 8.05 -12.82 -8.33
C HIS A 167 9.34 -13.60 -8.05
N THR A 168 9.44 -14.24 -6.87
CA THR A 168 10.61 -15.05 -6.51
C THR A 168 10.75 -16.31 -7.39
N GLN A 169 9.63 -16.93 -7.75
CA GLN A 169 9.63 -18.17 -8.55
C GLN A 169 9.84 -17.91 -10.04
N LEU A 170 9.28 -16.83 -10.56
CA LEU A 170 9.31 -16.53 -12.00
C LEU A 170 10.52 -15.68 -12.40
N GLY A 171 11.16 -15.00 -11.44
CA GLY A 171 12.19 -14.01 -11.71
C GLY A 171 11.61 -12.63 -11.99
N ALA A 172 12.49 -11.68 -12.28
CA ALA A 172 12.14 -10.27 -12.52
C ALA A 172 11.85 -9.94 -14.00
N GLU A 173 11.84 -10.96 -14.89
CA GLU A 173 11.56 -10.79 -16.33
C GLU A 173 10.08 -11.00 -16.68
#